data_7598a1466bdb4a0c3b3383202c48b534
#
_entry.id   7598a1466bdb4a0c3b3383202c48b534
#
_cell.length_a   1.000
_cell.length_b   1.000
_cell.length_c   1.000
_cell.angle_alpha   90.00
_cell.angle_beta   90.00
_cell.angle_gamma   90.00
#
_symmetry.space_group_name_H-M   'P 1'
#
loop_
_entity.id
_entity.type
_entity.pdbx_description
1 polymer ?
#
loop_
_entity_poly.entity_id
_entity_poly.type
_entity_poly.pdbx_seq_one_letter_code
_entity_poly.pdbx_strand_id
1 'polypeptide(L)' 'MRILAVDAGNTRVKWGVHDGDAWVEHGALATSEAARLGAAFARQHAERVVIANVAGER' A
#
# COMPACT_ATOMS: atom_id res chain seq x y z
N MET A 1 -1.22 15.96 2.19
CA MET A 1 -0.68 15.06 1.15
C MET A 1 -1.06 13.63 1.47
N ARG A 2 -1.55 12.92 0.48
CA ARG A 2 -1.91 11.51 0.67
C ARG A 2 -0.79 10.61 0.24
N ILE A 3 -0.46 9.66 1.09
CA ILE A 3 0.64 8.74 0.88
C ILE A 3 0.10 7.32 0.95
N LEU A 4 0.40 6.51 -0.06
CA LEU A 4 0.12 5.08 -0.01
C LEU A 4 1.35 4.38 0.56
N ALA A 5 1.20 3.80 1.73
CA ALA A 5 2.26 3.04 2.38
C ALA A 5 2.01 1.56 2.15
N VAL A 6 3.03 0.85 1.71
CA VAL A 6 2.94 -0.56 1.37
C VAL A 6 3.98 -1.35 2.14
N ASP A 7 3.53 -2.42 2.78
CA ASP A 7 4.40 -3.34 3.49
C ASP A 7 4.29 -4.69 2.78
N ALA A 8 5.25 -5.00 1.95
CA ALA A 8 5.19 -6.16 1.06
C ALA A 8 5.82 -7.40 1.69
N GLY A 9 4.98 -8.30 2.17
CA GLY A 9 5.43 -9.58 2.71
C GLY A 9 5.54 -10.66 1.64
N ASN A 10 5.95 -11.85 2.04
CA ASN A 10 6.13 -12.95 1.09
C ASN A 10 4.81 -13.45 0.51
N THR A 11 3.78 -13.52 1.32
CA THR A 11 2.49 -14.06 0.88
C THR A 11 1.38 -13.02 0.93
N ARG A 12 1.63 -11.89 1.56
CA ARG A 12 0.60 -10.89 1.78
C ARG A 12 1.20 -9.50 1.74
N VAL A 13 0.45 -8.57 1.18
CA VAL A 13 0.83 -7.17 1.13
C VAL A 13 -0.16 -6.40 1.97
N LYS A 14 0.33 -5.65 2.94
CA LYS A 14 -0.49 -4.74 3.73
C LYS A 14 -0.27 -3.33 3.21
N TRP A 15 -1.32 -2.55 3.23
CA TRP A 15 -1.22 -1.20 2.70
C TRP A 15 -2.14 -0.26 3.47
N GLY A 16 -1.84 1.01 3.39
CA GLY A 16 -2.68 2.03 3.99
C GLY A 16 -2.46 3.36 3.30
N VAL A 17 -3.47 4.20 3.33
CA VAL A 17 -3.40 5.55 2.79
C VAL A 17 -3.50 6.53 3.94
N HIS A 18 -2.50 7.39 4.06
CA HIS A 18 -2.42 8.42 5.11
C HIS A 18 -2.55 9.78 4.47
N ASP A 19 -3.38 10.64 5.02
CA ASP A 19 -3.64 11.95 4.41
C ASP A 19 -2.82 13.09 5.03
N GLY A 20 -1.93 12.78 5.95
CA GLY A 20 -1.17 13.78 6.66
C GLY A 20 -1.60 13.92 8.12
N ASP A 21 -2.80 13.48 8.44
CA ASP A 21 -3.36 13.51 9.79
C ASP A 21 -3.73 12.13 10.28
N ALA A 22 -4.33 11.33 9.43
CA ALA A 22 -4.88 10.05 9.84
C ALA A 22 -4.85 9.05 8.69
N TRP A 23 -5.02 7.78 9.02
CA TRP A 23 -5.19 6.74 8.02
C TRP A 23 -6.62 6.81 7.51
N VAL A 24 -6.78 6.99 6.21
CA VAL A 24 -8.11 7.10 5.62
C VAL A 24 -8.61 5.78 5.05
N GLU A 25 -7.69 4.87 4.74
CA GLU A 25 -8.05 3.55 4.24
C GLU A 25 -6.88 2.61 4.48
N HIS A 26 -7.17 1.33 4.68
CA HIS A 26 -6.12 0.32 4.77
C HIS A 26 -6.69 -1.04 4.40
N GLY A 27 -5.80 -1.97 4.12
CA GLY A 27 -6.22 -3.30 3.76
C GLY A 27 -5.04 -4.24 3.62
N ALA A 28 -5.33 -5.46 3.22
CA ALA A 28 -4.32 -6.46 2.95
C ALA A 28 -4.75 -7.28 1.75
N LEU A 29 -3.79 -7.69 0.95
CA LEU A 29 -4.01 -8.48 -0.25
C LEU A 29 -3.04 -9.63 -0.29
N ALA A 30 -3.42 -10.73 -0.93
CA ALA A 30 -2.44 -11.75 -1.27
C ALA A 30 -1.44 -11.13 -2.24
N THR A 31 -0.18 -11.57 -2.16
CA THR A 31 0.84 -11.02 -3.04
C THR A 31 0.46 -11.19 -4.52
N SER A 32 -0.23 -12.27 -4.84
CA SER A 32 -0.67 -12.51 -6.21
C SER A 32 -1.72 -11.49 -6.68
N GLU A 33 -2.29 -10.73 -5.76
CA GLU A 33 -3.30 -9.74 -6.09
C GLU A 33 -2.79 -8.32 -5.92
N ALA A 34 -1.49 -8.15 -5.84
CA ALA A 34 -0.91 -6.84 -5.55
C ALA A 34 -1.27 -5.79 -6.61
N ALA A 35 -1.65 -6.20 -7.81
CA ALA A 35 -2.06 -5.26 -8.85
C ALA A 35 -3.27 -4.42 -8.41
N ARG A 36 -4.05 -4.93 -7.45
CA ARG A 36 -5.20 -4.18 -6.94
C ARG A 36 -4.80 -2.93 -6.15
N LEU A 37 -3.53 -2.84 -5.76
CA LEU A 37 -3.04 -1.63 -5.11
C LEU A 37 -3.13 -0.42 -6.03
N GLY A 38 -3.01 -0.62 -7.33
CA GLY A 38 -3.17 0.47 -8.27
C GLY A 38 -4.53 1.13 -8.18
N ALA A 39 -5.57 0.32 -7.96
CA ALA A 39 -6.92 0.85 -7.81
C ALA A 39 -7.05 1.66 -6.52
N ALA A 40 -6.44 1.19 -5.42
CA ALA A 40 -6.46 1.94 -4.17
C ALA A 40 -5.73 3.26 -4.31
N PHE A 41 -4.58 3.24 -4.97
CA PHE A 41 -3.80 4.44 -5.20
C PHE A 41 -4.61 5.48 -5.99
N ALA A 42 -5.26 5.03 -7.05
CA ALA A 42 -6.06 5.92 -7.88
C ALA A 42 -7.29 6.43 -7.14
N ARG A 43 -7.97 5.54 -6.40
CA ARG A 43 -9.19 5.89 -5.70
C ARG A 43 -8.96 6.94 -4.64
N GLN A 44 -7.82 6.86 -3.96
CA GLN A 44 -7.52 7.78 -2.88
C GLN A 44 -6.72 9.00 -3.33
N HIS A 45 -6.39 9.08 -4.60
CA HIS A 45 -5.62 10.20 -5.14
C HIS A 45 -4.30 10.40 -4.37
N ALA A 46 -3.63 9.30 -4.07
CA ALA A 46 -2.37 9.36 -3.35
C ALA A 46 -1.31 10.03 -4.22
N GLU A 47 -0.49 10.86 -3.60
CA GLU A 47 0.52 11.64 -4.30
C GLU A 47 1.90 11.00 -4.22
N ARG A 48 2.05 10.02 -3.34
CA ARG A 48 3.34 9.38 -3.14
C ARG A 48 3.12 7.94 -2.69
N VAL A 49 4.01 7.06 -3.09
CA VAL A 49 4.00 5.68 -2.65
C VAL A 49 5.27 5.40 -1.87
N VAL A 50 5.12 4.84 -0.67
CA VAL A 50 6.24 4.44 0.16
C VAL A 50 6.14 2.93 0.37
N ILE A 51 7.19 2.20 0.01
CA ILE A 51 7.21 0.75 0.14
C ILE A 51 8.28 0.37 1.15
N ALA A 52 7.90 -0.45 2.12
CA ALA A 52 8.82 -0.93 3.16
C ALA A 52 8.73 -2.45 3.25
N ASN A 53 9.77 -3.05 3.83
CA ASN A 53 9.82 -4.49 4.09
C ASN A 53 9.52 -5.32 2.85
N VAL A 54 10.21 -4.98 1.76
CA VAL A 54 10.00 -5.70 0.51
C VAL A 54 10.51 -7.12 0.66
N ALA A 55 9.61 -8.08 0.49
CA ALA A 55 9.95 -9.48 0.67
C ALA A 55 10.79 -9.98 -0.50
N GLY A 56 11.52 -11.05 -0.24
CA GLY A 56 12.24 -11.74 -1.30
C GLY A 56 13.56 -11.15 -1.70
N GLU A 57 13.97 -10.11 -1.04
CA GLU A 57 15.22 -9.48 -1.43
C GLU A 57 16.44 -9.97 -0.65
N ARG A 58 16.24 -10.96 0.13
CA ARG A 58 17.37 -11.54 0.84
C ARG A 58 17.90 -12.76 0.14
#